data_1fd0a0f116734a405ddb43487482c2dd
#
_entry.id   1fd0a0f116734a405ddb43487482c2dd
#
_cell.length_a   1.000
_cell.length_b   1.000
_cell.length_c   1.000
_cell.angle_alpha   90.00
_cell.angle_beta   90.00
_cell.angle_gamma   90.00
#
_symmetry.space_group_name_H-M   'P 1'
#
loop_
_entity.id
_entity.type
_entity.pdbx_description
1 polymer ?
#
loop_
_entity_poly.entity_id
_entity_poly.type
_entity_poly.pdbx_seq_one_letter_code
_entity_poly.pdbx_strand_id
1 'polypeptide(L)'
;MSLWCVVPAAGKGLRVGGDLPKQYLSLNGRTVIQSTLDRLCLLQAEAVIVPIAANDNLARTLAYRDASLLRFVEGGNERADSVLAGLEAIANQAQDDDWVLVHDVARPCVRIEDIELLLGMIADHPVGGLLANRVRDTMKRGVGDEVAETVPRDDLWHALTPQVFRYGVLREALQQARDEGIAVTDESQAIERRGEKPLLVESARDNIKITWPEDLQLAEAFLKLQEEAGL
;
A
#
# COMPACT_ATOMS: atom_id res chain seq x y z
N MET A 1 -14.97 15.63 -4.32
CA MET A 1 -14.31 14.50 -3.64
C MET A 1 -12.84 14.65 -3.86
N SER A 2 -12.09 14.74 -2.79
CA SER A 2 -10.63 14.82 -2.81
C SER A 2 -10.01 13.43 -2.70
N LEU A 3 -8.76 13.29 -3.16
CA LEU A 3 -7.93 12.10 -2.99
C LEU A 3 -6.84 12.40 -1.96
N TRP A 4 -6.71 11.53 -0.98
CA TRP A 4 -5.65 11.52 0.03
C TRP A 4 -4.84 10.25 -0.12
N CYS A 5 -3.53 10.30 0.06
CA CYS A 5 -2.68 9.10 0.07
C CYS A 5 -2.13 8.85 1.47
N VAL A 6 -2.11 7.61 1.91
CA VAL A 6 -1.46 7.16 3.16
C VAL A 6 -0.46 6.07 2.82
N VAL A 7 0.81 6.29 3.18
CA VAL A 7 1.91 5.37 2.85
C VAL A 7 2.62 4.94 4.14
N PRO A 8 2.15 3.86 4.80
CA PRO A 8 2.76 3.39 6.04
C PRO A 8 4.21 2.97 5.82
N ALA A 9 5.13 3.63 6.52
CA ALA A 9 6.58 3.45 6.43
C ALA A 9 7.26 3.26 7.80
N ALA A 10 6.50 3.02 8.89
CA ALA A 10 7.05 2.84 10.25
C ALA A 10 7.66 1.45 10.50
N GLY A 11 7.47 0.50 9.59
CA GLY A 11 7.94 -0.87 9.74
C GLY A 11 9.45 -1.01 9.69
N LYS A 12 10.03 -1.83 10.57
CA LYS A 12 11.48 -2.07 10.65
C LYS A 12 12.06 -2.89 9.47
N GLY A 13 11.22 -3.63 8.74
CA GLY A 13 11.60 -4.33 7.51
C GLY A 13 12.77 -5.32 7.60
N LEU A 14 12.98 -5.98 8.76
CA LEU A 14 14.16 -6.76 9.09
C LEU A 14 14.44 -7.99 8.18
N ARG A 15 13.45 -8.42 7.40
CA ARG A 15 13.55 -9.63 6.54
C ARG A 15 14.48 -9.48 5.33
N VAL A 16 14.78 -8.26 4.90
CA VAL A 16 15.61 -8.02 3.72
C VAL A 16 17.13 -8.07 4.06
N GLY A 17 17.46 -8.17 5.37
CA GLY A 17 18.86 -8.27 5.85
C GLY A 17 19.57 -6.92 5.91
N GLY A 18 20.36 -6.71 6.98
CA GLY A 18 21.15 -5.50 7.19
C GLY A 18 20.62 -4.60 8.30
N ASP A 19 21.41 -3.57 8.64
CA ASP A 19 21.12 -2.62 9.72
C ASP A 19 20.17 -1.50 9.30
N LEU A 20 19.88 -1.40 8.00
CA LEU A 20 19.04 -0.34 7.42
C LEU A 20 17.63 -0.87 7.11
N PRO A 21 16.56 -0.17 7.53
CA PRO A 21 15.20 -0.52 7.15
C PRO A 21 15.03 -0.59 5.64
N LYS A 22 14.28 -1.59 5.15
CA LYS A 22 14.17 -1.90 3.71
C LYS A 22 13.73 -0.73 2.82
N GLN A 23 12.95 0.21 3.37
CA GLN A 23 12.50 1.40 2.65
C GLN A 23 13.65 2.35 2.28
N TYR A 24 14.83 2.20 2.90
CA TYR A 24 16.02 2.99 2.61
C TYR A 24 17.06 2.28 1.76
N LEU A 25 16.79 1.03 1.35
CA LEU A 25 17.67 0.33 0.42
C LEU A 25 17.74 1.06 -0.92
N SER A 26 18.92 1.02 -1.54
CA SER A 26 19.16 1.63 -2.85
C SER A 26 18.37 0.90 -3.94
N LEU A 27 17.76 1.65 -4.83
CA LEU A 27 16.94 1.19 -5.95
C LEU A 27 17.17 2.15 -7.14
N ASN A 28 17.99 1.74 -8.12
CA ASN A 28 18.34 2.58 -9.29
C ASN A 28 18.82 4.00 -8.92
N GLY A 29 19.72 4.11 -7.90
CA GLY A 29 20.29 5.39 -7.46
C GLY A 29 19.36 6.25 -6.56
N ARG A 30 18.17 5.77 -6.22
CA ARG A 30 17.26 6.34 -5.22
C ARG A 30 17.04 5.33 -4.09
N THR A 31 16.27 5.68 -3.09
CA THR A 31 15.80 4.69 -2.10
C THR A 31 14.42 4.17 -2.48
N VAL A 32 14.03 3.00 -1.96
CA VAL A 32 12.70 2.42 -2.16
C VAL A 32 11.60 3.42 -1.78
N ILE A 33 11.72 4.10 -0.61
CA ILE A 33 10.74 5.12 -0.18
C ILE A 33 10.68 6.29 -1.16
N GLN A 34 11.81 6.80 -1.66
CA GLN A 34 11.81 7.88 -2.64
C GLN A 34 11.10 7.44 -3.92
N SER A 35 11.42 6.26 -4.45
CA SER A 35 10.79 5.74 -5.68
C SER A 35 9.29 5.61 -5.53
N THR A 36 8.81 5.10 -4.39
CA THR A 36 7.38 4.96 -4.13
C THR A 36 6.68 6.32 -3.97
N LEU A 37 7.24 7.23 -3.15
CA LEU A 37 6.62 8.52 -2.88
C LEU A 37 6.64 9.44 -4.11
N ASP A 38 7.75 9.46 -4.87
CA ASP A 38 7.87 10.24 -6.11
C ASP A 38 6.81 9.83 -7.15
N ARG A 39 6.46 8.54 -7.19
CA ARG A 39 5.40 8.05 -8.07
C ARG A 39 4.02 8.52 -7.62
N LEU A 40 3.73 8.44 -6.32
CA LEU A 40 2.46 8.92 -5.78
C LEU A 40 2.31 10.44 -5.84
N CYS A 41 3.41 11.21 -5.84
CA CYS A 41 3.39 12.64 -6.10
C CYS A 41 2.96 13.02 -7.53
N LEU A 42 2.83 12.06 -8.45
CA LEU A 42 2.25 12.28 -9.78
C LEU A 42 0.72 12.31 -9.77
N LEU A 43 0.09 11.80 -8.71
CA LEU A 43 -1.36 11.81 -8.56
C LEU A 43 -1.85 13.21 -8.16
N GLN A 44 -3.08 13.55 -8.56
CA GLN A 44 -3.75 14.78 -8.11
C GLN A 44 -4.33 14.56 -6.70
N ALA A 45 -3.44 14.37 -5.71
CA ALA A 45 -3.82 14.19 -4.31
C ALA A 45 -3.67 15.50 -3.53
N GLU A 46 -4.50 15.70 -2.49
CA GLU A 46 -4.40 16.82 -1.56
C GLU A 46 -3.11 16.75 -0.72
N ALA A 47 -2.72 15.54 -0.35
CA ALA A 47 -1.46 15.26 0.33
C ALA A 47 -1.13 13.75 0.30
N VAL A 48 0.15 13.44 0.50
CA VAL A 48 0.67 12.10 0.76
C VAL A 48 1.15 12.06 2.21
N ILE A 49 0.37 11.40 3.07
CA ILE A 49 0.67 11.23 4.49
C ILE A 49 1.56 10.00 4.65
N VAL A 50 2.71 10.19 5.31
CA VAL A 50 3.72 9.14 5.45
C VAL A 50 3.96 8.86 6.94
N PRO A 51 3.24 7.90 7.53
CA PRO A 51 3.50 7.44 8.89
C PRO A 51 4.87 6.74 8.97
N ILE A 52 5.79 7.31 9.75
CA ILE A 52 7.16 6.82 9.96
C ILE A 52 7.38 6.48 11.44
N ALA A 53 8.44 5.72 11.76
CA ALA A 53 8.79 5.46 13.15
C ALA A 53 9.15 6.77 13.88
N ALA A 54 8.86 6.85 15.19
CA ALA A 54 9.06 8.06 15.99
C ALA A 54 10.48 8.63 15.95
N ASN A 55 11.48 7.74 15.83
CA ASN A 55 12.90 8.08 15.76
C ASN A 55 13.46 8.11 14.33
N ASP A 56 12.61 8.04 13.33
CA ASP A 56 13.02 8.06 11.92
C ASP A 56 13.17 9.49 11.41
N ASN A 57 14.41 9.96 11.43
CA ASN A 57 14.75 11.28 10.88
C ASN A 57 15.17 11.21 9.41
N LEU A 58 15.52 10.01 8.90
CA LEU A 58 16.10 9.87 7.57
C LEU A 58 15.08 10.21 6.48
N ALA A 59 13.83 9.74 6.62
CA ALA A 59 12.77 10.04 5.64
C ALA A 59 12.63 11.54 5.36
N ARG A 60 12.74 12.37 6.39
CA ARG A 60 12.53 13.83 6.29
C ARG A 60 13.69 14.56 5.60
N THR A 61 14.87 13.92 5.49
CA THR A 61 16.09 14.53 4.90
C THR A 61 16.30 14.16 3.44
N LEU A 62 15.55 13.20 2.93
CA LEU A 62 15.66 12.76 1.54
C LEU A 62 15.05 13.80 0.58
N ALA A 63 15.61 13.89 -0.63
CA ALA A 63 15.04 14.71 -1.70
C ALA A 63 13.94 13.96 -2.42
N TYR A 64 12.74 14.54 -2.49
CA TYR A 64 11.57 14.00 -3.17
C TYR A 64 11.19 14.86 -4.38
N ARG A 65 10.42 14.29 -5.32
CA ARG A 65 9.91 15.00 -6.51
C ARG A 65 9.11 16.24 -6.13
N ASP A 66 8.19 16.09 -5.17
CA ASP A 66 7.39 17.18 -4.63
C ASP A 66 7.25 17.02 -3.11
N ALA A 67 8.18 17.62 -2.37
CA ALA A 67 8.17 17.58 -0.91
C ALA A 67 6.99 18.36 -0.30
N SER A 68 6.34 19.27 -1.03
CA SER A 68 5.21 20.06 -0.51
C SER A 68 3.95 19.22 -0.31
N LEU A 69 3.80 18.13 -1.06
CA LEU A 69 2.70 17.17 -0.91
C LEU A 69 2.91 16.21 0.27
N LEU A 70 4.15 16.05 0.76
CA LEU A 70 4.47 15.04 1.77
C LEU A 70 4.24 15.57 3.18
N ARG A 71 3.51 14.79 4.00
CA ARG A 71 3.29 15.06 5.42
C ARG A 71 3.74 13.86 6.24
N PHE A 72 4.89 13.97 6.89
CA PHE A 72 5.41 12.92 7.76
C PHE A 72 4.78 13.00 9.15
N VAL A 73 4.17 11.90 9.58
CA VAL A 73 3.56 11.75 10.90
C VAL A 73 4.15 10.56 11.63
N GLU A 74 3.95 10.45 12.94
CA GLU A 74 4.36 9.28 13.71
C GLU A 74 3.40 8.12 13.41
N GLY A 75 3.95 6.96 13.03
CA GLY A 75 3.20 5.73 12.83
C GLY A 75 3.04 4.92 14.12
N GLY A 76 2.19 3.90 14.06
CA GLY A 76 1.95 3.00 15.19
C GLY A 76 2.84 1.75 15.16
N ASN A 77 2.56 0.83 16.09
CA ASN A 77 3.32 -0.40 16.25
C ASN A 77 3.10 -1.39 15.10
N GLU A 78 1.86 -1.49 14.65
CA GLU A 78 1.46 -2.34 13.54
C GLU A 78 1.17 -1.50 12.28
N ARG A 79 1.08 -2.18 11.12
CA ARG A 79 0.77 -1.51 9.85
C ARG A 79 -0.59 -0.79 9.90
N ALA A 80 -1.61 -1.44 10.44
CA ALA A 80 -2.95 -0.87 10.57
C ALA A 80 -2.97 0.36 11.48
N ASP A 81 -2.22 0.36 12.60
CA ASP A 81 -2.09 1.51 13.49
C ASP A 81 -1.43 2.69 12.77
N SER A 82 -0.43 2.40 11.92
CA SER A 82 0.23 3.44 11.13
C SER A 82 -0.73 4.05 10.10
N VAL A 83 -1.56 3.23 9.44
CA VAL A 83 -2.60 3.74 8.53
C VAL A 83 -3.60 4.60 9.30
N LEU A 84 -4.07 4.15 10.45
CA LEU A 84 -5.01 4.90 11.28
C LEU A 84 -4.42 6.24 11.73
N ALA A 85 -3.14 6.29 12.16
CA ALA A 85 -2.45 7.53 12.49
C ALA A 85 -2.40 8.50 11.27
N GLY A 86 -2.20 7.96 10.07
CA GLY A 86 -2.28 8.74 8.83
C GLY A 86 -3.67 9.33 8.58
N LEU A 87 -4.74 8.56 8.83
CA LEU A 87 -6.13 9.02 8.72
C LEU A 87 -6.45 10.09 9.78
N GLU A 88 -5.98 9.92 11.01
CA GLU A 88 -6.16 10.89 12.09
C GLU A 88 -5.49 12.24 11.77
N ALA A 89 -4.35 12.21 11.08
CA ALA A 89 -3.62 13.43 10.69
C ALA A 89 -4.38 14.32 9.68
N ILE A 90 -5.37 13.78 8.98
CA ILE A 90 -6.21 14.52 8.02
C ILE A 90 -7.66 14.71 8.51
N ALA A 91 -7.99 14.30 9.73
CA ALA A 91 -9.36 14.28 10.25
C ALA A 91 -10.09 15.64 10.22
N ASN A 92 -9.34 16.76 10.29
CA ASN A 92 -9.92 18.09 10.20
C ASN A 92 -10.02 18.66 8.78
N GLN A 93 -9.60 17.89 7.75
CA GLN A 93 -9.52 18.32 6.36
C GLN A 93 -10.32 17.40 5.44
N ALA A 94 -10.22 16.08 5.65
CA ALA A 94 -10.93 15.08 4.87
C ALA A 94 -12.42 15.04 5.20
N GLN A 95 -13.24 14.82 4.18
CA GLN A 95 -14.67 14.53 4.33
C GLN A 95 -14.89 13.02 4.30
N ASP A 96 -15.97 12.52 4.90
CA ASP A 96 -16.24 11.08 4.97
C ASP A 96 -16.31 10.41 3.58
N ASP A 97 -16.75 11.15 2.56
CA ASP A 97 -16.85 10.67 1.17
C ASP A 97 -15.57 10.86 0.34
N ASP A 98 -14.51 11.46 0.88
CA ASP A 98 -13.25 11.56 0.17
C ASP A 98 -12.60 10.19 0.01
N TRP A 99 -11.80 10.05 -1.04
CA TRP A 99 -11.03 8.83 -1.28
C TRP A 99 -9.71 8.84 -0.51
N VAL A 100 -9.42 7.73 0.15
CA VAL A 100 -8.10 7.47 0.75
C VAL A 100 -7.46 6.28 0.05
N LEU A 101 -6.32 6.54 -0.58
CA LEU A 101 -5.46 5.56 -1.20
C LEU A 101 -4.39 5.12 -0.19
N VAL A 102 -4.43 3.87 0.24
CA VAL A 102 -3.40 3.27 1.09
C VAL A 102 -2.45 2.45 0.23
N HIS A 103 -1.15 2.79 0.29
CA HIS A 103 -0.15 2.09 -0.51
C HIS A 103 1.08 1.70 0.31
N ASP A 104 1.55 0.45 0.13
CA ASP A 104 2.75 -0.03 0.80
C ASP A 104 4.00 0.70 0.28
N VAL A 105 4.78 1.32 1.17
CA VAL A 105 6.06 1.97 0.83
C VAL A 105 7.04 1.04 0.10
N ALA A 106 6.90 -0.26 0.27
CA ALA A 106 7.75 -1.29 -0.33
C ALA A 106 7.27 -1.78 -1.72
N ARG A 107 6.36 -1.06 -2.39
CA ARG A 107 5.89 -1.36 -3.76
C ARG A 107 6.22 -0.20 -4.73
N PRO A 108 7.50 0.02 -5.03
CA PRO A 108 7.92 1.17 -5.86
C PRO A 108 7.49 1.06 -7.34
N CYS A 109 7.07 -0.13 -7.78
CA CYS A 109 6.76 -0.41 -9.18
C CYS A 109 5.28 -0.23 -9.54
N VAL A 110 4.44 0.32 -8.65
CA VAL A 110 3.04 0.59 -8.97
C VAL A 110 2.93 1.54 -10.16
N ARG A 111 2.08 1.23 -11.14
CA ARG A 111 1.85 2.07 -12.31
C ARG A 111 0.76 3.10 -12.02
N ILE A 112 0.94 4.30 -12.53
CA ILE A 112 -0.07 5.37 -12.39
C ILE A 112 -1.36 4.98 -13.11
N GLU A 113 -1.25 4.38 -14.29
CA GLU A 113 -2.39 3.92 -15.08
C GLU A 113 -3.24 2.88 -14.34
N ASP A 114 -2.63 1.98 -13.57
CA ASP A 114 -3.36 1.01 -12.73
C ASP A 114 -4.11 1.72 -11.59
N ILE A 115 -3.51 2.78 -11.02
CA ILE A 115 -4.16 3.59 -9.97
C ILE A 115 -5.34 4.36 -10.57
N GLU A 116 -5.16 4.98 -11.73
CA GLU A 116 -6.23 5.71 -12.44
C GLU A 116 -7.36 4.77 -12.85
N LEU A 117 -7.04 3.56 -13.31
CA LEU A 117 -8.03 2.53 -13.60
C LEU A 117 -8.84 2.17 -12.33
N LEU A 118 -8.16 1.93 -11.20
CA LEU A 118 -8.82 1.65 -9.93
C LEU A 118 -9.76 2.79 -9.53
N LEU A 119 -9.28 4.04 -9.55
CA LEU A 119 -10.06 5.23 -9.20
C LEU A 119 -11.28 5.38 -10.11
N GLY A 120 -11.13 5.14 -11.42
CA GLY A 120 -12.23 5.17 -12.36
C GLY A 120 -13.28 4.10 -12.09
N MET A 121 -12.86 2.87 -11.78
CA MET A 121 -13.77 1.76 -11.52
C MET A 121 -14.54 1.89 -10.20
N ILE A 122 -13.97 2.55 -9.20
CA ILE A 122 -14.62 2.75 -7.90
C ILE A 122 -15.40 4.07 -7.80
N ALA A 123 -15.40 4.92 -8.83
CA ALA A 123 -15.97 6.27 -8.77
C ALA A 123 -17.38 6.31 -8.16
N ASP A 124 -18.25 5.40 -8.58
CA ASP A 124 -19.63 5.25 -8.09
C ASP A 124 -19.77 4.11 -7.06
N HIS A 125 -18.66 3.47 -6.65
CA HIS A 125 -18.73 2.37 -5.68
C HIS A 125 -18.93 2.92 -4.25
N PRO A 126 -19.85 2.33 -3.45
CA PRO A 126 -20.17 2.87 -2.13
C PRO A 126 -18.99 2.75 -1.14
N VAL A 127 -18.12 1.79 -1.34
CA VAL A 127 -17.05 1.42 -0.38
C VAL A 127 -15.67 1.75 -0.93
N GLY A 128 -15.34 1.23 -2.13
CA GLY A 128 -14.04 1.32 -2.75
C GLY A 128 -13.54 -0.03 -3.26
N GLY A 129 -12.24 -0.17 -3.43
CA GLY A 129 -11.65 -1.38 -3.99
C GLY A 129 -10.14 -1.41 -3.86
N LEU A 130 -9.53 -2.43 -4.45
CA LEU A 130 -8.10 -2.66 -4.39
C LEU A 130 -7.55 -3.18 -5.71
N LEU A 131 -6.27 -2.92 -5.96
CA LEU A 131 -5.54 -3.62 -7.01
C LEU A 131 -5.30 -5.07 -6.59
N ALA A 132 -5.46 -5.98 -7.51
CA ALA A 132 -5.27 -7.40 -7.28
C ALA A 132 -4.82 -8.13 -8.54
N ASN A 133 -4.29 -9.34 -8.39
CA ASN A 133 -3.93 -10.23 -9.49
C ASN A 133 -4.53 -11.61 -9.31
N ARG A 134 -5.11 -12.19 -10.36
CA ARG A 134 -5.60 -13.58 -10.32
C ARG A 134 -4.45 -14.55 -10.06
N VAL A 135 -4.70 -15.51 -9.19
CA VAL A 135 -3.75 -16.62 -8.94
C VAL A 135 -3.61 -17.46 -10.20
N ARG A 136 -2.36 -17.71 -10.63
CA ARG A 136 -2.06 -18.51 -11.83
C ARG A 136 -1.59 -19.91 -11.53
N ASP A 137 -0.76 -20.05 -10.50
CA ASP A 137 -0.18 -21.32 -10.14
C ASP A 137 -1.14 -22.18 -9.35
N THR A 138 -0.89 -23.49 -9.31
CA THR A 138 -1.65 -24.40 -8.47
C THR A 138 -1.40 -24.07 -7.00
N MET A 139 -2.46 -23.79 -6.26
CA MET A 139 -2.39 -23.48 -4.83
C MET A 139 -2.51 -24.75 -4.00
N LYS A 140 -1.62 -24.89 -3.01
CA LYS A 140 -1.61 -25.97 -2.03
C LYS A 140 -1.83 -25.40 -0.63
N ARG A 141 -2.68 -26.06 0.16
CA ARG A 141 -2.71 -25.86 1.61
C ARG A 141 -1.74 -26.83 2.25
N GLY A 142 -0.81 -26.31 3.03
CA GLY A 142 0.15 -27.13 3.78
C GLY A 142 -0.26 -27.32 5.24
N VAL A 143 0.17 -28.42 5.83
CA VAL A 143 0.22 -28.65 7.29
C VAL A 143 1.64 -29.10 7.60
N GLY A 144 2.41 -28.27 8.28
CA GLY A 144 3.86 -28.42 8.34
C GLY A 144 4.46 -28.35 6.93
N ASP A 145 5.30 -29.30 6.58
CA ASP A 145 5.97 -29.40 5.26
C ASP A 145 5.22 -30.33 4.28
N GLU A 146 4.03 -30.82 4.65
CA GLU A 146 3.25 -31.75 3.83
C GLU A 146 2.05 -31.04 3.18
N VAL A 147 1.66 -31.51 1.98
CA VAL A 147 0.47 -31.03 1.27
C VAL A 147 -0.78 -31.63 1.93
N ALA A 148 -1.65 -30.80 2.49
CA ALA A 148 -2.95 -31.23 2.98
C ALA A 148 -3.98 -31.31 1.85
N GLU A 149 -4.06 -30.30 0.99
CA GLU A 149 -5.01 -30.25 -0.14
C GLU A 149 -4.56 -29.35 -1.28
N THR A 150 -5.17 -29.55 -2.46
CA THR A 150 -5.10 -28.59 -3.55
C THR A 150 -6.29 -27.65 -3.44
N VAL A 151 -6.03 -26.34 -3.34
CA VAL A 151 -7.07 -25.32 -3.26
C VAL A 151 -7.48 -24.89 -4.68
N PRO A 152 -8.77 -24.91 -5.05
CA PRO A 152 -9.24 -24.36 -6.31
C PRO A 152 -8.82 -22.89 -6.42
N ARG A 153 -8.26 -22.50 -7.56
CA ARG A 153 -7.67 -21.14 -7.74
C ARG A 153 -8.56 -20.15 -8.49
N ASP A 154 -9.66 -20.63 -9.09
CA ASP A 154 -10.46 -19.85 -10.06
C ASP A 154 -10.99 -18.53 -9.47
N ASP A 155 -11.27 -18.49 -8.16
CA ASP A 155 -11.74 -17.32 -7.45
C ASP A 155 -10.70 -16.75 -6.46
N LEU A 156 -9.42 -17.16 -6.58
CA LEU A 156 -8.36 -16.66 -5.73
C LEU A 156 -7.60 -15.51 -6.39
N TRP A 157 -7.32 -14.48 -5.57
CA TRP A 157 -6.60 -13.29 -5.96
C TRP A 157 -5.46 -13.00 -4.99
N HIS A 158 -4.37 -12.51 -5.52
CA HIS A 158 -3.33 -11.84 -4.73
C HIS A 158 -3.78 -10.41 -4.48
N ALA A 159 -4.11 -10.07 -3.24
CA ALA A 159 -4.39 -8.69 -2.85
C ALA A 159 -3.11 -7.86 -2.91
N LEU A 160 -3.18 -6.73 -3.58
CA LEU A 160 -2.09 -5.78 -3.72
C LEU A 160 -2.46 -4.44 -3.06
N THR A 161 -1.58 -3.48 -3.15
CA THR A 161 -1.88 -2.07 -2.91
C THR A 161 -1.51 -1.26 -4.18
N PRO A 162 -2.19 -0.13 -4.45
CA PRO A 162 -3.11 0.59 -3.56
C PRO A 162 -4.41 -0.15 -3.26
N GLN A 163 -4.93 0.14 -2.05
CA GLN A 163 -6.29 -0.12 -1.64
C GLN A 163 -6.95 1.24 -1.40
N VAL A 164 -8.11 1.49 -2.01
CA VAL A 164 -8.75 2.81 -2.02
C VAL A 164 -10.15 2.70 -1.48
N PHE A 165 -10.44 3.44 -0.42
CA PHE A 165 -11.72 3.42 0.27
C PHE A 165 -12.19 4.83 0.63
N ARG A 166 -13.51 4.99 0.91
CA ARG A 166 -14.06 6.21 1.49
C ARG A 166 -13.42 6.46 2.86
N TYR A 167 -13.03 7.69 3.14
CA TYR A 167 -12.35 8.08 4.38
C TYR A 167 -13.10 7.64 5.63
N GLY A 168 -14.41 7.97 5.71
CA GLY A 168 -15.23 7.61 6.86
C GLY A 168 -15.32 6.11 7.07
N VAL A 169 -15.58 5.36 5.98
CA VAL A 169 -15.70 3.89 6.01
C VAL A 169 -14.41 3.23 6.46
N LEU A 170 -13.27 3.65 5.89
CA LEU A 170 -11.96 3.09 6.23
C LEU A 170 -11.56 3.38 7.67
N ARG A 171 -11.74 4.65 8.11
CA ARG A 171 -11.43 5.05 9.48
C ARG A 171 -12.21 4.26 10.51
N GLU A 172 -13.52 4.13 10.32
CA GLU A 172 -14.40 3.37 11.22
C GLU A 172 -14.02 1.88 11.24
N ALA A 173 -13.73 1.28 10.07
CA ALA A 173 -13.38 -0.14 9.99
C ALA A 173 -12.07 -0.45 10.73
N LEU A 174 -11.05 0.36 10.55
CA LEU A 174 -9.75 0.20 11.25
C LEU A 174 -9.87 0.50 12.74
N GLN A 175 -10.64 1.52 13.13
CA GLN A 175 -10.90 1.84 14.52
C GLN A 175 -11.61 0.69 15.23
N GLN A 176 -12.66 0.12 14.62
CA GLN A 176 -13.39 -1.01 15.16
C GLN A 176 -12.49 -2.23 15.33
N ALA A 177 -11.68 -2.58 14.32
CA ALA A 177 -10.73 -3.69 14.41
C ALA A 177 -9.74 -3.50 15.57
N ARG A 178 -9.23 -2.28 15.77
CA ARG A 178 -8.35 -1.92 16.89
C ARG A 178 -9.04 -2.08 18.24
N ASP A 179 -10.26 -1.57 18.39
CA ASP A 179 -11.01 -1.62 19.65
C ASP A 179 -11.40 -3.05 20.03
N GLU A 180 -11.62 -3.92 19.04
CA GLU A 180 -11.85 -5.36 19.20
C GLU A 180 -10.56 -6.17 19.42
N GLY A 181 -9.38 -5.55 19.33
CA GLY A 181 -8.07 -6.23 19.45
C GLY A 181 -7.77 -7.18 18.30
N ILE A 182 -8.33 -6.92 17.11
CA ILE A 182 -8.19 -7.79 15.94
C ILE A 182 -7.07 -7.27 15.05
N ALA A 183 -6.08 -8.12 14.80
CA ALA A 183 -5.05 -7.85 13.83
C ALA A 183 -5.60 -8.06 12.41
N VAL A 184 -5.68 -6.99 11.62
CA VAL A 184 -6.03 -7.05 10.20
C VAL A 184 -4.77 -7.04 9.35
N THR A 185 -4.78 -7.79 8.25
CA THR A 185 -3.63 -7.92 7.35
C THR A 185 -3.53 -6.75 6.36
N ASP A 186 -4.68 -6.21 5.96
CA ASP A 186 -4.82 -5.08 5.04
C ASP A 186 -6.12 -4.31 5.31
N GLU A 187 -6.35 -3.23 4.56
CA GLU A 187 -7.54 -2.38 4.69
C GLU A 187 -8.80 -3.11 4.23
N SER A 188 -8.69 -3.93 3.16
CA SER A 188 -9.80 -4.72 2.64
C SER A 188 -10.38 -5.63 3.71
N GLN A 189 -9.53 -6.33 4.47
CA GLN A 189 -9.99 -7.22 5.55
C GLN A 189 -10.76 -6.45 6.64
N ALA A 190 -10.34 -5.24 6.99
CA ALA A 190 -11.09 -4.42 7.96
C ALA A 190 -12.50 -4.07 7.43
N ILE A 191 -12.59 -3.73 6.15
CA ILE A 191 -13.83 -3.41 5.44
C ILE A 191 -14.75 -4.65 5.34
N GLU A 192 -14.20 -5.80 4.95
CA GLU A 192 -14.92 -7.08 4.83
C GLU A 192 -15.54 -7.53 6.16
N ARG A 193 -14.85 -7.30 7.27
CA ARG A 193 -15.37 -7.59 8.62
C ARG A 193 -16.65 -6.83 8.96
N ARG A 194 -16.89 -5.70 8.32
CA ARG A 194 -18.14 -4.93 8.43
C ARG A 194 -19.25 -5.43 7.50
N GLY A 195 -18.97 -6.50 6.74
CA GLY A 195 -19.92 -7.06 5.76
C GLY A 195 -19.92 -6.36 4.41
N GLU A 196 -18.99 -5.41 4.22
CA GLU A 196 -18.83 -4.69 2.97
C GLU A 196 -18.02 -5.51 1.94
N LYS A 197 -18.16 -5.17 0.67
CA LYS A 197 -17.52 -5.92 -0.43
C LYS A 197 -16.69 -4.99 -1.31
N PRO A 198 -15.37 -4.87 -1.05
CA PRO A 198 -14.47 -4.14 -1.93
C PRO A 198 -14.42 -4.68 -3.35
N LEU A 199 -14.22 -3.79 -4.33
CA LEU A 199 -14.03 -4.18 -5.72
C LEU A 199 -12.59 -4.68 -5.94
N LEU A 200 -12.44 -5.81 -6.65
CA LEU A 200 -11.14 -6.31 -7.12
C LEU A 200 -10.87 -5.76 -8.52
N VAL A 201 -9.77 -5.03 -8.69
CA VAL A 201 -9.35 -4.47 -9.98
C VAL A 201 -8.02 -5.09 -10.39
N GLU A 202 -8.00 -5.75 -11.55
CA GLU A 202 -6.80 -6.41 -12.03
C GLU A 202 -5.75 -5.38 -12.44
N SER A 203 -4.51 -5.56 -11.95
CA SER A 203 -3.38 -4.68 -12.22
C SER A 203 -2.23 -5.38 -12.95
N ALA A 204 -1.25 -4.60 -13.39
CA ALA A 204 0.00 -5.13 -13.91
C ALA A 204 0.73 -5.97 -12.85
N ARG A 205 1.50 -6.96 -13.31
CA ARG A 205 2.15 -7.95 -12.43
C ARG A 205 3.48 -7.49 -11.86
N ASP A 206 3.98 -6.39 -12.34
CA ASP A 206 5.22 -5.77 -11.89
C ASP A 206 5.06 -4.94 -10.60
N ASN A 207 3.83 -4.75 -10.10
CA ASN A 207 3.56 -4.11 -8.79
C ASN A 207 3.94 -5.04 -7.62
N ILE A 208 5.20 -5.45 -7.59
CA ILE A 208 5.72 -6.36 -6.56
C ILE A 208 5.98 -5.65 -5.24
N LYS A 209 5.97 -6.42 -4.15
CA LYS A 209 6.34 -5.94 -2.80
C LYS A 209 7.75 -6.41 -2.47
N ILE A 210 8.68 -5.50 -2.26
CA ILE A 210 10.02 -5.82 -1.78
C ILE A 210 9.91 -6.39 -0.36
N THR A 211 10.15 -7.71 -0.26
CA THR A 211 10.04 -8.48 0.98
C THR A 211 11.33 -9.24 1.29
N TRP A 212 12.00 -9.72 0.24
CA TRP A 212 13.27 -10.45 0.28
C TRP A 212 14.35 -9.69 -0.49
N PRO A 213 15.65 -9.99 -0.27
CA PRO A 213 16.74 -9.33 -0.99
C PRO A 213 16.62 -9.42 -2.52
N GLU A 214 16.16 -10.56 -3.02
CA GLU A 214 16.00 -10.83 -4.45
C GLU A 214 14.94 -9.94 -5.12
N ASP A 215 13.92 -9.52 -4.36
CA ASP A 215 12.87 -8.63 -4.87
C ASP A 215 13.42 -7.26 -5.26
N LEU A 216 14.54 -6.84 -4.66
CA LEU A 216 15.14 -5.56 -4.98
C LEU A 216 15.66 -5.52 -6.43
N GLN A 217 16.40 -6.57 -6.84
CA GLN A 217 16.89 -6.68 -8.22
C GLN A 217 15.76 -6.77 -9.23
N LEU A 218 14.67 -7.48 -8.86
CA LEU A 218 13.50 -7.60 -9.70
C LEU A 218 12.77 -6.25 -9.83
N ALA A 219 12.66 -5.49 -8.74
CA ALA A 219 12.10 -4.14 -8.76
C ALA A 219 12.93 -3.18 -9.62
N GLU A 220 14.28 -3.25 -9.54
CA GLU A 220 15.18 -2.47 -10.40
C GLU A 220 14.93 -2.72 -11.89
N ALA A 221 14.81 -4.00 -12.26
CA ALA A 221 14.53 -4.39 -13.65
C ALA A 221 13.16 -3.89 -14.11
N PHE A 222 12.11 -4.02 -13.29
CA PHE A 222 10.79 -3.52 -13.63
C PHE A 222 10.74 -2.01 -13.80
N LEU A 223 11.34 -1.26 -12.87
CA LEU A 223 11.38 0.21 -12.98
C LEU A 223 12.09 0.67 -14.25
N LYS A 224 13.18 0.00 -14.63
CA LYS A 224 13.88 0.29 -15.87
C LYS A 224 13.02 0.02 -17.11
N LEU A 225 12.33 -1.13 -17.15
CA LEU A 225 11.42 -1.46 -18.24
C LEU A 225 10.24 -0.48 -18.33
N GLN A 226 9.70 -0.05 -17.20
CA GLN A 226 8.64 0.96 -17.15
C GLN A 226 9.14 2.32 -17.70
N GLU A 227 10.34 2.76 -17.30
CA GLU A 227 10.95 3.99 -17.80
C GLU A 227 11.18 3.94 -19.32
N GLU A 228 11.70 2.81 -19.84
CA GLU A 228 11.88 2.58 -21.28
C GLU A 228 10.54 2.57 -22.06
N ALA A 229 9.45 2.15 -21.41
CA ALA A 229 8.09 2.16 -21.97
C ALA A 229 7.36 3.51 -21.79
N GLY A 230 7.94 4.48 -21.06
CA GLY A 230 7.32 5.78 -20.80
C GLY A 230 6.19 5.74 -19.76
N LEU A 231 6.23 4.76 -18.86
CA LEU A 231 5.25 4.52 -17.78
C LEU A 231 5.66 5.18 -16.47
#